data_39efc51e5d3be5aec416509aca6aeaee
#
_entry.id   39efc51e5d3be5aec416509aca6aeaee
#
_cell.length_a   1.000
_cell.length_b   1.000
_cell.length_c   1.000
_cell.angle_alpha   90.00
_cell.angle_beta   90.00
_cell.angle_gamma   90.00
#
_symmetry.space_group_name_H-M   'P 1'
#
loop_
_entity.id
_entity.type
_entity.pdbx_description
1 polymer ?
#
loop_
_entity_poly.entity_id
_entity_poly.type
_entity_poly.pdbx_seq_one_letter_code
_entity_poly.pdbx_strand_id
1 'polypeptide(L)'
;MGVNAILPDLNRDLEHLGGEVVYLNDLDPIKDHELIKRLTISIFDGASFSLIPSCSCGMTSLASNPELEIGDRCPYCHTEINLQSSQELKPIVWIRAPDENGKLLSIYFLDILMDAFKAGTTRSGNTGHLIRYLLDPFYNDYTDHAGIAYLEQNKIERGLTFFTEHLDLVMSVILNPSVFRISESKCAQLHEFYETYHDVCTPYAVPLLHKSFNIIERAQLGSYVDFKAFNPYMNVINTITTMNNLGRRLTKQRKESIMANVLIELKDYISAKFTSDYNKKTGEFRKHVYGSRIPWTSRMVVTSIHGVHDAEEMHYSWPAAIPLFEVHLTNLFMKKGLKPNEIKRRILHAVNNYDPEIHEMINYIIESSPHRTRLSGKPGFMEIENRNPSLRMGSMKSLLITKVKTDPTDITTAISVLILGSSNTDFDGRLYR
;
A
#
# COMPACT_ATOMS: atom_id res chain seq x y z
N MET A 1 -25.46 -5.91 4.06
CA MET A 1 -25.03 -4.77 3.24
C MET A 1 -23.98 -5.28 2.28
N GLY A 2 -24.24 -5.23 0.97
CA GLY A 2 -23.23 -5.55 -0.05
C GLY A 2 -22.35 -4.32 -0.31
N VAL A 3 -21.08 -4.54 -0.52
CA VAL A 3 -20.18 -3.49 -1.03
C VAL A 3 -20.29 -3.54 -2.54
N ASN A 4 -20.80 -2.49 -3.16
CA ASN A 4 -20.81 -2.35 -4.61
C ASN A 4 -19.54 -1.61 -5.05
N ALA A 5 -18.78 -2.19 -5.96
CA ALA A 5 -17.69 -1.50 -6.64
C ALA A 5 -18.28 -0.49 -7.64
N ILE A 6 -17.87 0.75 -7.56
CA ILE A 6 -18.30 1.83 -8.46
C ILE A 6 -17.09 2.22 -9.31
N LEU A 7 -17.29 2.44 -10.60
CA LEU A 7 -16.25 3.00 -11.47
C LEU A 7 -16.04 4.47 -11.08
N PRO A 8 -14.80 4.91 -10.78
CA PRO A 8 -14.55 6.29 -10.42
C PRO A 8 -14.75 7.23 -11.60
N ASP A 9 -15.36 8.39 -11.35
CA ASP A 9 -15.45 9.47 -12.31
C ASP A 9 -14.15 10.29 -12.28
N LEU A 10 -13.23 9.95 -13.17
CA LEU A 10 -11.92 10.57 -13.24
C LEU A 10 -11.98 12.06 -13.66
N ASN A 11 -13.00 12.48 -14.41
CA ASN A 11 -13.17 13.88 -14.77
C ASN A 11 -13.58 14.72 -13.55
N ARG A 12 -14.50 14.21 -12.77
CA ARG A 12 -14.92 14.84 -11.50
C ARG A 12 -13.78 14.89 -10.49
N ASP A 13 -13.00 13.83 -10.40
CA ASP A 13 -11.83 13.78 -9.51
C ASP A 13 -10.78 14.81 -9.92
N LEU A 14 -10.56 14.98 -11.23
CA LEU A 14 -9.65 15.98 -11.79
C LEU A 14 -10.11 17.43 -11.48
N GLU A 15 -11.40 17.70 -11.62
CA GLU A 15 -11.99 19.00 -11.29
C GLU A 15 -11.82 19.35 -9.81
N HIS A 16 -11.98 18.37 -8.92
CA HIS A 16 -11.84 18.58 -7.48
C HIS A 16 -10.39 18.84 -7.03
N LEU A 17 -9.39 18.41 -7.80
CA LEU A 17 -7.97 18.65 -7.51
C LEU A 17 -7.53 20.08 -7.88
N GLY A 18 -8.23 20.76 -8.77
CA GLY A 18 -7.95 22.13 -9.18
C GLY A 18 -6.50 22.35 -9.68
N GLY A 19 -5.83 23.39 -9.18
CA GLY A 19 -4.48 23.76 -9.62
C GLY A 19 -3.32 22.91 -9.10
N GLU A 20 -3.58 21.85 -8.32
CA GLU A 20 -2.53 20.97 -7.77
C GLU A 20 -2.11 19.85 -8.75
N VAL A 21 -2.72 19.79 -9.92
CA VAL A 21 -2.48 18.74 -10.92
C VAL A 21 -1.24 19.03 -11.74
N VAL A 22 -0.36 18.04 -11.86
CA VAL A 22 0.80 18.07 -12.75
C VAL A 22 0.59 17.08 -13.88
N TYR A 23 0.57 17.57 -15.12
CA TYR A 23 0.50 16.67 -16.27
C TYR A 23 1.89 16.18 -16.65
N LEU A 24 2.06 14.85 -16.65
CA LEU A 24 3.32 14.24 -17.08
C LEU A 24 3.70 14.60 -18.53
N ASN A 25 2.68 14.89 -19.36
CA ASN A 25 2.84 15.36 -20.73
C ASN A 25 3.59 16.69 -20.83
N ASP A 26 3.61 17.52 -19.81
CA ASP A 26 4.24 18.84 -19.86
C ASP A 26 5.67 18.85 -19.34
N LEU A 27 6.14 17.74 -18.78
CA LEU A 27 7.47 17.61 -18.19
C LEU A 27 8.52 17.16 -19.21
N ASP A 28 9.69 17.79 -19.17
CA ASP A 28 10.84 17.41 -20.00
C ASP A 28 11.68 16.36 -19.29
N PRO A 29 11.94 15.16 -19.89
CA PRO A 29 12.65 14.07 -19.22
C PRO A 29 14.11 14.42 -18.86
N ILE A 30 14.72 15.41 -19.50
CA ILE A 30 16.10 15.82 -19.23
C ILE A 30 16.13 16.94 -18.19
N LYS A 31 15.31 17.98 -18.38
CA LYS A 31 15.30 19.16 -17.50
C LYS A 31 14.61 18.87 -16.18
N ASP A 32 13.52 18.13 -16.21
CA ASP A 32 12.64 17.87 -15.05
C ASP A 32 12.87 16.49 -14.43
N HIS A 33 13.99 15.83 -14.75
CA HIS A 33 14.28 14.45 -14.29
C HIS A 33 14.12 14.27 -12.77
N GLU A 34 14.70 15.16 -11.98
CA GLU A 34 14.59 15.10 -10.51
C GLU A 34 13.16 15.39 -10.02
N LEU A 35 12.43 16.27 -10.70
CA LEU A 35 11.03 16.56 -10.41
C LEU A 35 10.15 15.33 -10.70
N ILE A 36 10.33 14.73 -11.88
CA ILE A 36 9.60 13.51 -12.28
C ILE A 36 9.82 12.40 -11.24
N LYS A 37 11.08 12.13 -10.88
CA LYS A 37 11.43 11.12 -9.88
C LYS A 37 10.76 11.41 -8.52
N ARG A 38 10.81 12.65 -8.07
CA ARG A 38 10.21 13.07 -6.80
C ARG A 38 8.69 12.98 -6.76
N LEU A 39 8.02 13.20 -7.90
CA LEU A 39 6.57 13.11 -8.03
C LEU A 39 6.07 11.67 -8.15
N THR A 40 6.88 10.78 -8.68
CA THR A 40 6.44 9.43 -9.08
C THR A 40 6.93 8.31 -8.16
N ILE A 41 8.04 8.52 -7.43
CA ILE A 41 8.69 7.48 -6.62
C ILE A 41 8.95 8.00 -5.21
N SER A 42 8.84 7.11 -4.22
CA SER A 42 9.31 7.30 -2.85
C SER A 42 10.51 6.39 -2.59
N ILE A 43 11.59 6.95 -2.05
CA ILE A 43 12.79 6.18 -1.68
C ILE A 43 12.73 5.94 -0.17
N PHE A 44 12.91 4.67 0.24
CA PHE A 44 12.93 4.24 1.62
C PHE A 44 14.34 3.80 2.02
N ASP A 45 14.89 4.41 3.05
CA ASP A 45 16.27 4.15 3.50
C ASP A 45 16.40 2.94 4.45
N GLY A 46 15.36 2.15 4.63
CA GLY A 46 15.40 0.86 5.32
C GLY A 46 15.53 0.91 6.85
N ALA A 47 15.60 2.07 7.48
CA ALA A 47 15.97 2.17 8.89
C ALA A 47 14.81 2.18 9.88
N SER A 48 13.57 2.45 9.51
CA SER A 48 12.45 2.42 10.45
C SER A 48 11.10 2.22 9.78
N PHE A 49 10.27 1.40 10.42
CA PHE A 49 8.83 1.27 10.13
C PHE A 49 8.00 2.45 10.65
N SER A 50 8.62 3.48 11.22
CA SER A 50 7.94 4.70 11.62
C SER A 50 7.82 5.61 10.40
N LEU A 51 6.65 6.18 10.21
CA LEU A 51 6.43 7.29 9.31
C LEU A 51 7.34 8.45 9.76
N ILE A 52 8.46 8.60 9.09
CA ILE A 52 9.41 9.65 9.43
C ILE A 52 8.85 10.96 8.94
N PRO A 53 8.61 11.94 9.81
CA PRO A 53 8.17 13.24 9.40
C PRO A 53 9.13 13.84 8.37
N SER A 54 8.59 14.31 7.27
CA SER A 54 9.35 14.90 6.17
C SER A 54 8.63 16.11 5.59
N CYS A 55 9.38 16.95 4.89
CA CYS A 55 8.82 18.06 4.13
C CYS A 55 8.20 17.56 2.81
N SER A 56 7.38 18.38 2.15
CA SER A 56 6.77 18.06 0.86
C SER A 56 7.78 17.82 -0.27
N CYS A 57 8.99 18.40 -0.20
CA CYS A 57 10.05 18.15 -1.18
C CYS A 57 10.82 16.84 -0.93
N GLY A 58 10.66 16.20 0.21
CA GLY A 58 11.38 14.98 0.59
C GLY A 58 12.87 15.14 0.87
N MET A 59 13.42 16.35 0.73
CA MET A 59 14.86 16.62 0.95
C MET A 59 15.25 16.65 2.43
N THR A 60 14.30 16.97 3.30
CA THR A 60 14.51 17.06 4.73
C THR A 60 13.56 16.10 5.45
N SER A 61 14.13 15.18 6.19
CA SER A 61 13.39 14.29 7.11
C SER A 61 14.00 14.38 8.50
N LEU A 62 13.22 14.06 9.54
CA LEU A 62 13.74 14.01 10.90
C LEU A 62 14.83 12.94 11.10
N ALA A 63 14.87 11.93 10.21
CA ALA A 63 15.94 10.93 10.23
C ALA A 63 17.28 11.46 9.76
N SER A 64 17.26 12.37 8.75
CA SER A 64 18.47 12.98 8.21
C SER A 64 18.94 14.22 8.96
N ASN A 65 18.04 14.88 9.69
CA ASN A 65 18.30 16.10 10.47
C ASN A 65 17.69 15.99 11.88
N PRO A 66 18.41 15.42 12.85
CA PRO A 66 17.90 15.20 14.19
C PRO A 66 17.64 16.49 15.00
N GLU A 67 18.14 17.63 14.54
CA GLU A 67 17.92 18.94 15.18
C GLU A 67 16.56 19.56 14.85
N LEU A 68 15.88 19.05 13.80
CA LEU A 68 14.58 19.56 13.37
C LEU A 68 13.43 18.85 14.10
N GLU A 69 12.36 19.59 14.37
CA GLU A 69 11.14 19.10 14.99
C GLU A 69 9.96 19.07 13.98
N ILE A 70 8.90 18.34 14.35
CA ILE A 70 7.63 18.38 13.60
C ILE A 70 7.06 19.80 13.71
N GLY A 71 6.74 20.41 12.57
CA GLY A 71 6.29 21.79 12.47
C GLY A 71 7.39 22.78 12.05
N ASP A 72 8.66 22.37 12.08
CA ASP A 72 9.75 23.20 11.53
C ASP A 72 9.66 23.29 10.01
N ARG A 73 10.20 24.38 9.46
CA ARG A 73 10.20 24.58 8.02
C ARG A 73 11.46 24.02 7.36
N CYS A 74 11.25 23.29 6.27
CA CYS A 74 12.33 22.79 5.45
C CYS A 74 13.18 23.95 4.90
N PRO A 75 14.52 23.92 5.02
CA PRO A 75 15.39 24.97 4.49
C PRO A 75 15.36 25.07 2.96
N TYR A 76 14.91 24.03 2.25
CA TYR A 76 14.89 24.00 0.78
C TYR A 76 13.55 24.40 0.17
N CYS A 77 12.44 23.89 0.71
CA CYS A 77 11.11 24.13 0.15
C CYS A 77 10.20 24.97 1.04
N HIS A 78 10.67 25.34 2.23
CA HIS A 78 9.95 26.15 3.22
C HIS A 78 8.59 25.58 3.70
N THR A 79 8.26 24.33 3.33
CA THR A 79 7.08 23.63 3.84
C THR A 79 7.35 23.06 5.22
N GLU A 80 6.30 22.96 6.02
CA GLU A 80 6.39 22.36 7.35
C GLU A 80 6.70 20.86 7.28
N ILE A 81 7.52 20.40 8.20
CA ILE A 81 7.84 18.97 8.36
C ILE A 81 6.69 18.32 9.11
N ASN A 82 5.92 17.49 8.39
CA ASN A 82 4.75 16.80 8.92
C ASN A 82 4.86 15.29 8.76
N LEU A 83 4.05 14.55 9.52
CA LEU A 83 3.87 13.11 9.32
C LEU A 83 3.26 12.85 7.93
N GLN A 84 3.89 12.00 7.13
CA GLN A 84 3.34 11.61 5.82
C GLN A 84 1.93 11.01 5.91
N SER A 85 1.56 10.42 7.05
CA SER A 85 0.21 9.90 7.30
C SER A 85 -0.90 10.96 7.31
N SER A 86 -0.55 12.24 7.42
CA SER A 86 -1.52 13.33 7.35
C SER A 86 -1.76 13.85 5.92
N GLN A 87 -0.96 13.41 4.94
CA GLN A 87 -1.15 13.78 3.55
C GLN A 87 -2.21 12.88 2.92
N GLU A 88 -3.20 13.49 2.29
CA GLU A 88 -4.17 12.76 1.48
C GLU A 88 -3.45 12.07 0.31
N LEU A 89 -3.77 10.79 0.09
CA LEU A 89 -3.19 9.99 -1.01
C LEU A 89 -3.85 10.33 -2.35
N LYS A 90 -3.97 11.63 -2.66
CA LYS A 90 -4.53 12.10 -3.92
C LYS A 90 -3.52 11.92 -5.06
N PRO A 91 -3.94 11.46 -6.23
CA PRO A 91 -3.07 11.40 -7.40
C PRO A 91 -2.80 12.82 -7.92
N ILE A 92 -1.58 13.29 -7.77
CA ILE A 92 -1.16 14.63 -8.23
C ILE A 92 -0.72 14.60 -9.70
N VAL A 93 -0.15 13.46 -10.16
CA VAL A 93 0.37 13.31 -11.52
C VAL A 93 -0.66 12.65 -12.42
N TRP A 94 -0.94 13.30 -13.54
CA TRP A 94 -1.93 12.84 -14.52
C TRP A 94 -1.34 12.77 -15.92
N ILE A 95 -1.95 11.96 -16.76
CA ILE A 95 -1.64 11.83 -18.19
C ILE A 95 -2.89 12.27 -18.96
N ARG A 96 -2.75 13.25 -19.85
CA ARG A 96 -3.82 13.70 -20.73
C ARG A 96 -3.67 13.14 -22.16
N ALA A 97 -4.72 13.22 -22.94
CA ALA A 97 -4.66 12.89 -24.37
C ALA A 97 -3.66 13.80 -25.12
N PRO A 98 -3.06 13.32 -26.23
CA PRO A 98 -2.13 14.12 -27.04
C PRO A 98 -2.77 15.36 -27.66
N ASP A 99 -4.05 15.31 -27.97
CA ASP A 99 -4.84 16.42 -28.50
C ASP A 99 -5.58 17.10 -27.35
N GLU A 100 -5.65 18.43 -27.35
CA GLU A 100 -6.21 19.25 -26.24
C GLU A 100 -7.65 18.87 -25.84
N ASN A 101 -8.47 18.47 -26.79
CA ASN A 101 -9.86 18.03 -26.57
C ASN A 101 -10.04 16.51 -26.67
N GLY A 102 -8.94 15.77 -26.75
CA GLY A 102 -8.97 14.32 -26.89
C GLY A 102 -9.41 13.63 -25.60
N LYS A 103 -10.05 12.49 -25.76
CA LYS A 103 -10.41 11.60 -24.65
C LYS A 103 -9.49 10.40 -24.58
N LEU A 104 -9.27 9.88 -23.39
CA LEU A 104 -8.60 8.63 -23.15
C LEU A 104 -9.62 7.54 -22.78
N LEU A 105 -9.20 6.31 -22.76
CA LEU A 105 -10.01 5.23 -22.22
C LEU A 105 -9.69 5.06 -20.73
N SER A 106 -10.72 4.96 -19.89
CA SER A 106 -10.54 4.67 -18.46
C SER A 106 -9.76 3.37 -18.28
N ILE A 107 -8.72 3.39 -17.44
CA ILE A 107 -7.85 2.23 -17.18
C ILE A 107 -8.65 1.06 -16.63
N TYR A 108 -9.61 1.35 -15.79
CA TYR A 108 -10.48 0.34 -15.17
C TYR A 108 -11.42 -0.30 -16.20
N PHE A 109 -11.98 0.52 -17.10
CA PHE A 109 -12.80 0.01 -18.20
C PHE A 109 -11.96 -0.78 -19.20
N LEU A 110 -10.76 -0.31 -19.52
CA LEU A 110 -9.80 -1.04 -20.36
C LEU A 110 -9.46 -2.42 -19.77
N ASP A 111 -9.25 -2.53 -18.44
CA ASP A 111 -8.97 -3.81 -17.78
C ASP A 111 -10.13 -4.79 -17.92
N ILE A 112 -11.37 -4.31 -17.73
CA ILE A 112 -12.60 -5.10 -17.92
C ILE A 112 -12.72 -5.58 -19.37
N LEU A 113 -12.51 -4.69 -20.35
CA LEU A 113 -12.55 -5.06 -21.77
C LEU A 113 -11.46 -6.08 -22.13
N MET A 114 -10.24 -5.87 -21.66
CA MET A 114 -9.14 -6.78 -21.91
C MET A 114 -9.33 -8.15 -21.24
N ASP A 115 -9.96 -8.21 -20.07
CA ASP A 115 -10.30 -9.49 -19.43
C ASP A 115 -11.45 -10.21 -20.17
N ALA A 116 -12.40 -9.48 -20.72
CA ALA A 116 -13.53 -10.05 -21.43
C ALA A 116 -13.12 -10.63 -22.78
N PHE A 117 -12.29 -9.91 -23.55
CA PHE A 117 -11.81 -10.29 -24.88
C PHE A 117 -10.39 -10.85 -24.83
N LYS A 118 -10.13 -11.83 -23.96
CA LYS A 118 -8.81 -12.46 -23.85
C LYS A 118 -8.31 -12.99 -25.19
N ALA A 119 -7.00 -12.87 -25.41
CA ALA A 119 -6.36 -13.48 -26.56
C ALA A 119 -6.69 -14.98 -26.65
N GLY A 120 -7.21 -15.41 -27.81
CA GLY A 120 -7.49 -16.82 -28.03
C GLY A 120 -6.22 -17.58 -28.39
N THR A 121 -6.19 -18.88 -28.08
CA THR A 121 -5.17 -19.80 -28.56
C THR A 121 -5.74 -20.66 -29.67
N THR A 122 -5.15 -20.60 -30.87
CA THR A 122 -5.43 -21.51 -31.98
C THR A 122 -4.35 -22.59 -32.05
N ARG A 123 -4.58 -23.63 -32.89
CA ARG A 123 -3.54 -24.66 -33.18
C ARG A 123 -2.25 -24.06 -33.76
N SER A 124 -2.34 -22.87 -34.38
CA SER A 124 -1.22 -22.13 -34.98
C SER A 124 -0.57 -21.09 -34.09
N GLY A 125 -1.03 -20.92 -32.83
CA GLY A 125 -0.48 -19.94 -31.88
C GLY A 125 -1.51 -18.98 -31.28
N ASN A 126 -1.03 -17.91 -30.69
CA ASN A 126 -1.85 -16.88 -30.06
C ASN A 126 -2.55 -16.02 -31.14
N THR A 127 -3.86 -15.83 -31.03
CA THR A 127 -4.64 -15.04 -32.02
C THR A 127 -4.53 -13.53 -31.80
N GLY A 128 -3.68 -13.09 -30.88
CA GLY A 128 -3.62 -11.68 -30.51
C GLY A 128 -4.82 -11.20 -29.69
N HIS A 129 -4.88 -9.93 -29.41
CA HIS A 129 -5.89 -9.33 -28.54
C HIS A 129 -6.75 -8.32 -29.30
N LEU A 130 -8.07 -8.53 -29.36
CA LEU A 130 -9.02 -7.70 -30.11
C LEU A 130 -8.95 -6.21 -29.66
N ILE A 131 -9.05 -5.94 -28.38
CA ILE A 131 -9.06 -4.56 -27.87
C ILE A 131 -7.75 -3.83 -28.21
N ARG A 132 -6.61 -4.51 -28.11
CA ARG A 132 -5.32 -3.93 -28.53
C ARG A 132 -5.28 -3.65 -30.02
N TYR A 133 -5.84 -4.52 -30.84
CA TYR A 133 -5.96 -4.32 -32.28
C TYR A 133 -6.79 -3.08 -32.64
N LEU A 134 -7.88 -2.84 -31.91
CA LEU A 134 -8.74 -1.67 -32.11
C LEU A 134 -8.07 -0.37 -31.65
N LEU A 135 -7.35 -0.39 -30.54
CA LEU A 135 -6.72 0.81 -29.97
C LEU A 135 -5.42 1.21 -30.67
N ASP A 136 -4.62 0.24 -31.12
CA ASP A 136 -3.30 0.48 -31.71
C ASP A 136 -3.31 0.20 -33.23
N PRO A 137 -3.22 1.23 -34.08
CA PRO A 137 -3.19 1.05 -35.53
C PRO A 137 -2.03 0.20 -36.07
N PHE A 138 -0.93 0.10 -35.29
CA PHE A 138 0.26 -0.66 -35.69
C PHE A 138 0.34 -2.07 -35.10
N TYR A 139 -0.63 -2.47 -34.29
CA TYR A 139 -0.66 -3.82 -33.72
C TYR A 139 -1.22 -4.82 -34.74
N ASN A 140 -0.40 -5.77 -35.20
CA ASN A 140 -0.77 -6.72 -36.28
C ASN A 140 -0.86 -8.19 -35.81
N ASP A 141 -0.72 -8.45 -34.50
CA ASP A 141 -0.74 -9.83 -33.99
C ASP A 141 -2.16 -10.42 -33.87
N TYR A 142 -3.22 -9.63 -34.11
CA TYR A 142 -4.60 -10.12 -34.15
C TYR A 142 -4.88 -10.78 -35.49
N THR A 143 -5.13 -12.11 -35.48
CA THR A 143 -5.22 -12.95 -36.68
C THR A 143 -6.60 -13.57 -36.90
N ASP A 144 -7.64 -13.05 -36.22
CA ASP A 144 -9.02 -13.50 -36.45
C ASP A 144 -9.61 -12.81 -37.69
N HIS A 145 -9.43 -13.46 -38.87
CA HIS A 145 -9.91 -12.92 -40.14
C HIS A 145 -11.44 -12.69 -40.20
N ALA A 146 -12.22 -13.53 -39.51
CA ALA A 146 -13.68 -13.36 -39.48
C ALA A 146 -14.07 -12.13 -38.64
N GLY A 147 -13.43 -11.95 -37.51
CA GLY A 147 -13.61 -10.76 -36.66
C GLY A 147 -13.17 -9.48 -37.37
N ILE A 148 -12.03 -9.49 -38.09
CA ILE A 148 -11.52 -8.35 -38.83
C ILE A 148 -12.52 -7.98 -39.98
N ALA A 149 -12.96 -8.95 -40.78
CA ALA A 149 -13.93 -8.70 -41.85
C ALA A 149 -15.26 -8.12 -41.32
N TYR A 150 -15.71 -8.58 -40.15
CA TYR A 150 -16.91 -8.06 -39.49
C TYR A 150 -16.72 -6.61 -39.01
N LEU A 151 -15.56 -6.25 -38.46
CA LEU A 151 -15.23 -4.88 -38.08
C LEU A 151 -15.22 -3.95 -39.29
N GLU A 152 -14.61 -4.38 -40.42
CA GLU A 152 -14.57 -3.62 -41.67
C GLU A 152 -15.96 -3.40 -42.26
N GLN A 153 -16.83 -4.42 -42.24
CA GLN A 153 -18.24 -4.32 -42.70
C GLN A 153 -19.02 -3.28 -41.90
N ASN A 154 -18.73 -3.15 -40.59
CA ASN A 154 -19.37 -2.18 -39.72
C ASN A 154 -18.62 -0.83 -39.67
N LYS A 155 -17.63 -0.63 -40.54
CA LYS A 155 -16.84 0.62 -40.67
C LYS A 155 -16.14 1.02 -39.38
N ILE A 156 -15.68 0.05 -38.59
CA ILE A 156 -14.89 0.31 -37.38
C ILE A 156 -13.45 0.62 -37.82
N GLU A 157 -13.01 1.83 -37.55
CA GLU A 157 -11.63 2.25 -37.76
C GLU A 157 -10.76 1.92 -36.56
N ARG A 158 -9.46 1.75 -36.80
CA ARG A 158 -8.47 1.48 -35.73
C ARG A 158 -7.87 2.79 -35.25
N GLY A 159 -7.70 2.88 -33.94
CA GLY A 159 -7.08 4.02 -33.28
C GLY A 159 -7.82 4.42 -32.01
N LEU A 160 -7.06 4.96 -31.07
CA LEU A 160 -7.59 5.37 -29.78
C LEU A 160 -8.65 6.48 -29.92
N THR A 161 -8.43 7.45 -30.81
CA THR A 161 -9.37 8.57 -31.04
C THR A 161 -10.70 8.03 -31.56
N PHE A 162 -10.68 7.20 -32.61
CA PHE A 162 -11.91 6.60 -33.15
C PHE A 162 -12.65 5.78 -32.08
N PHE A 163 -11.90 4.98 -31.32
CA PHE A 163 -12.47 4.14 -30.26
C PHE A 163 -13.19 4.97 -29.18
N THR A 164 -12.59 6.09 -28.74
CA THR A 164 -13.17 6.93 -27.67
C THR A 164 -14.29 7.84 -28.16
N GLU A 165 -14.23 8.32 -29.41
CA GLU A 165 -15.27 9.19 -29.99
C GLU A 165 -16.52 8.40 -30.44
N HIS A 166 -16.35 7.14 -30.84
CA HIS A 166 -17.44 6.29 -31.35
C HIS A 166 -17.64 5.05 -30.44
N LEU A 167 -17.48 5.23 -29.14
CA LEU A 167 -17.51 4.13 -28.18
C LEU A 167 -18.81 3.32 -28.23
N ASP A 168 -19.97 3.97 -28.39
CA ASP A 168 -21.29 3.30 -28.54
C ASP A 168 -21.32 2.37 -29.72
N LEU A 169 -20.85 2.84 -30.89
CA LEU A 169 -20.75 2.04 -32.08
C LEU A 169 -19.80 0.86 -31.91
N VAL A 170 -18.62 1.13 -31.36
CA VAL A 170 -17.62 0.06 -31.11
C VAL A 170 -18.19 -0.99 -30.19
N MET A 171 -18.79 -0.59 -29.06
CA MET A 171 -19.38 -1.51 -28.11
C MET A 171 -20.51 -2.35 -28.71
N SER A 172 -21.41 -1.73 -29.52
CA SER A 172 -22.49 -2.46 -30.16
C SER A 172 -21.99 -3.54 -31.15
N VAL A 173 -20.85 -3.29 -31.80
CA VAL A 173 -20.25 -4.24 -32.76
C VAL A 173 -19.46 -5.34 -32.05
N ILE A 174 -18.64 -5.02 -31.08
CA ILE A 174 -17.79 -6.02 -30.41
C ILE A 174 -18.56 -6.94 -29.45
N LEU A 175 -19.69 -6.50 -28.92
CA LEU A 175 -20.55 -7.32 -28.05
C LEU A 175 -21.40 -8.33 -28.83
N ASN A 176 -20.83 -8.95 -29.85
CA ASN A 176 -21.47 -9.99 -30.66
C ASN A 176 -20.82 -11.36 -30.40
N PRO A 177 -21.45 -12.23 -29.55
CA PRO A 177 -20.88 -13.53 -29.22
C PRO A 177 -20.81 -14.51 -30.39
N SER A 178 -21.57 -14.26 -31.48
CA SER A 178 -21.52 -15.10 -32.66
C SER A 178 -20.27 -14.86 -33.51
N VAL A 179 -19.63 -13.69 -33.38
CA VAL A 179 -18.45 -13.30 -34.15
C VAL A 179 -17.20 -13.36 -33.29
N PHE A 180 -17.26 -12.71 -32.14
CA PHE A 180 -16.12 -12.64 -31.19
C PHE A 180 -16.24 -13.73 -30.14
N ARG A 181 -15.09 -14.22 -29.68
CA ARG A 181 -15.00 -15.32 -28.68
C ARG A 181 -15.32 -14.84 -27.26
N ILE A 182 -16.51 -14.31 -27.06
CA ILE A 182 -17.03 -13.87 -25.78
C ILE A 182 -18.28 -14.68 -25.43
N SER A 183 -18.47 -15.06 -24.19
CA SER A 183 -19.69 -15.77 -23.78
C SER A 183 -20.89 -14.82 -23.69
N GLU A 184 -22.09 -15.33 -23.98
CA GLU A 184 -23.33 -14.55 -23.88
C GLU A 184 -23.51 -13.91 -22.49
N SER A 185 -23.17 -14.63 -21.42
CA SER A 185 -23.21 -14.10 -20.07
C SER A 185 -22.26 -12.91 -19.86
N LYS A 186 -21.04 -12.97 -20.42
CA LYS A 186 -20.10 -11.84 -20.35
C LYS A 186 -20.56 -10.67 -21.20
N CYS A 187 -21.13 -10.92 -22.38
CA CYS A 187 -21.73 -9.87 -23.20
C CYS A 187 -22.83 -9.12 -22.45
N ALA A 188 -23.77 -9.85 -21.83
CA ALA A 188 -24.84 -9.23 -21.05
C ALA A 188 -24.30 -8.41 -19.86
N GLN A 189 -23.32 -8.94 -19.13
CA GLN A 189 -22.67 -8.20 -18.02
C GLN A 189 -21.94 -6.94 -18.48
N LEU A 190 -21.23 -7.00 -19.63
CA LEU A 190 -20.55 -5.83 -20.18
C LEU A 190 -21.52 -4.79 -20.70
N HIS A 191 -22.63 -5.22 -21.30
CA HIS A 191 -23.68 -4.32 -21.77
C HIS A 191 -24.32 -3.57 -20.60
N GLU A 192 -24.73 -4.28 -19.53
CA GLU A 192 -25.27 -3.69 -18.31
C GLU A 192 -24.27 -2.73 -17.64
N PHE A 193 -23.00 -3.14 -17.58
CA PHE A 193 -21.93 -2.31 -17.04
C PHE A 193 -21.77 -1.04 -17.87
N TYR A 194 -21.71 -1.17 -19.20
CA TYR A 194 -21.53 -0.05 -20.10
C TYR A 194 -22.70 0.94 -20.02
N GLU A 195 -23.94 0.47 -20.02
CA GLU A 195 -25.13 1.33 -19.85
C GLU A 195 -25.10 2.10 -18.54
N THR A 196 -24.58 1.49 -17.47
CA THR A 196 -24.51 2.12 -16.16
C THR A 196 -23.42 3.18 -16.06
N TYR A 197 -22.27 2.96 -16.71
CA TYR A 197 -21.04 3.74 -16.52
C TYR A 197 -20.52 4.43 -17.79
N HIS A 198 -21.32 4.53 -18.84
CA HIS A 198 -20.85 4.99 -20.14
C HIS A 198 -20.19 6.38 -20.08
N ASP A 199 -20.72 7.30 -19.30
CA ASP A 199 -20.22 8.68 -19.15
C ASP A 199 -18.81 8.77 -18.57
N VAL A 200 -18.41 7.78 -17.77
CA VAL A 200 -17.11 7.75 -17.09
C VAL A 200 -16.07 6.84 -17.76
N CYS A 201 -16.47 6.15 -18.84
CA CYS A 201 -15.57 5.26 -19.59
C CYS A 201 -14.49 6.02 -20.37
N THR A 202 -14.75 7.28 -20.77
CA THR A 202 -13.83 8.08 -21.60
C THR A 202 -13.44 9.39 -20.92
N PRO A 203 -12.50 9.37 -19.96
CA PRO A 203 -12.00 10.56 -19.28
C PRO A 203 -11.05 11.39 -20.17
N TYR A 204 -10.90 12.67 -19.88
CA TYR A 204 -9.91 13.55 -20.54
C TYR A 204 -8.48 13.28 -20.09
N ALA A 205 -8.32 12.78 -18.88
CA ALA A 205 -7.01 12.41 -18.33
C ALA A 205 -7.13 11.22 -17.38
N VAL A 206 -6.03 10.50 -17.22
CA VAL A 206 -5.92 9.36 -16.30
C VAL A 206 -4.82 9.61 -15.26
N PRO A 207 -5.05 9.27 -13.99
CA PRO A 207 -4.08 9.49 -12.93
C PRO A 207 -3.00 8.43 -12.92
N LEU A 208 -1.79 8.82 -12.51
CA LEU A 208 -0.81 7.90 -11.96
C LEU A 208 -1.07 7.69 -10.47
N LEU A 209 -0.78 6.50 -9.96
CA LEU A 209 -0.88 6.26 -8.52
C LEU A 209 0.07 7.18 -7.75
N HIS A 210 -0.36 7.64 -6.59
CA HIS A 210 0.46 8.49 -5.73
C HIS A 210 1.82 7.81 -5.42
N LYS A 211 2.89 8.60 -5.34
CA LYS A 211 4.26 8.11 -5.10
C LYS A 211 4.41 7.18 -3.91
N SER A 212 3.55 7.29 -2.90
CA SER A 212 3.54 6.40 -1.73
C SER A 212 3.20 4.94 -2.05
N PHE A 213 2.63 4.67 -3.23
CA PHE A 213 2.44 3.31 -3.72
C PHE A 213 3.68 2.75 -4.44
N ASN A 214 4.68 3.59 -4.74
CA ASN A 214 5.87 3.25 -5.52
C ASN A 214 7.13 3.43 -4.66
N ILE A 215 7.26 2.60 -3.63
CA ILE A 215 8.36 2.65 -2.67
C ILE A 215 9.50 1.80 -3.20
N ILE A 216 10.69 2.40 -3.34
CA ILE A 216 11.94 1.72 -3.68
C ILE A 216 12.82 1.69 -2.44
N GLU A 217 13.25 0.49 -2.04
CA GLU A 217 14.21 0.33 -0.96
C GLU A 217 15.64 0.53 -1.47
N ARG A 218 16.42 1.31 -0.74
CA ARG A 218 17.86 1.43 -0.98
C ARG A 218 18.58 0.27 -0.30
N ALA A 219 19.14 -0.65 -1.07
CA ALA A 219 19.94 -1.74 -0.53
C ALA A 219 21.28 -1.22 0.03
N GLN A 220 21.86 -1.95 0.99
CA GLN A 220 23.12 -1.61 1.68
C GLN A 220 24.31 -1.38 0.73
N LEU A 221 24.28 -1.94 -0.49
CA LEU A 221 25.32 -1.81 -1.52
C LEU A 221 25.03 -0.70 -2.55
N GLY A 222 24.08 0.20 -2.28
CA GLY A 222 23.73 1.30 -3.19
C GLY A 222 22.85 0.91 -4.38
N SER A 223 22.49 -0.38 -4.52
CA SER A 223 21.46 -0.84 -5.46
C SER A 223 20.06 -0.60 -4.90
N TYR A 224 19.07 -0.46 -5.78
CA TYR A 224 17.69 -0.34 -5.39
C TYR A 224 17.00 -1.71 -5.48
N VAL A 225 16.19 -2.04 -4.48
CA VAL A 225 15.31 -3.21 -4.54
C VAL A 225 14.03 -2.80 -5.23
N ASP A 226 13.76 -3.49 -6.31
CA ASP A 226 12.69 -3.21 -7.24
C ASP A 226 11.36 -3.84 -6.81
N PHE A 227 10.24 -3.18 -7.00
CA PHE A 227 8.93 -3.80 -6.91
C PHE A 227 8.52 -4.41 -8.26
N LYS A 228 7.76 -5.51 -8.24
CA LYS A 228 7.44 -6.30 -9.45
C LYS A 228 6.77 -5.52 -10.59
N ALA A 229 6.09 -4.44 -10.28
CA ALA A 229 5.42 -3.57 -11.25
C ALA A 229 6.27 -2.36 -11.66
N PHE A 230 7.56 -2.30 -11.26
CA PHE A 230 8.42 -1.14 -11.50
C PHE A 230 8.65 -0.90 -12.99
N ASN A 231 8.98 -1.94 -13.76
CA ASN A 231 9.28 -1.81 -15.18
C ASN A 231 8.10 -1.25 -16.00
N PRO A 232 6.86 -1.78 -15.92
CA PRO A 232 5.71 -1.18 -16.59
C PRO A 232 5.49 0.29 -16.20
N TYR A 233 5.64 0.61 -14.92
CA TYR A 233 5.48 1.97 -14.42
C TYR A 233 6.52 2.93 -15.00
N MET A 234 7.80 2.55 -14.99
CA MET A 234 8.87 3.36 -15.58
C MET A 234 8.75 3.48 -17.09
N ASN A 235 8.26 2.45 -17.78
CA ASN A 235 7.98 2.51 -19.20
C ASN A 235 6.92 3.56 -19.51
N VAL A 236 5.83 3.61 -18.75
CA VAL A 236 4.80 4.65 -18.89
C VAL A 236 5.41 6.04 -18.77
N ILE A 237 6.18 6.30 -17.71
CA ILE A 237 6.82 7.59 -17.47
C ILE A 237 7.77 7.97 -18.62
N ASN A 238 8.67 7.08 -18.98
CA ASN A 238 9.67 7.31 -20.03
C ASN A 238 9.03 7.51 -21.40
N THR A 239 7.98 6.74 -21.72
CA THR A 239 7.30 6.82 -23.00
C THR A 239 6.56 8.13 -23.16
N ILE A 240 5.81 8.57 -22.14
CA ILE A 240 5.10 9.87 -22.17
C ILE A 240 6.06 11.04 -22.27
N THR A 241 7.08 11.07 -21.43
CA THR A 241 8.05 12.17 -21.43
C THR A 241 8.87 12.21 -22.72
N THR A 242 9.20 11.06 -23.30
CA THR A 242 9.89 10.98 -24.62
C THR A 242 8.98 11.40 -25.78
N MET A 243 7.69 11.03 -25.72
CA MET A 243 6.71 11.46 -26.73
C MET A 243 6.63 12.98 -26.84
N ASN A 244 6.73 13.70 -25.74
CA ASN A 244 6.71 15.16 -25.74
C ASN A 244 7.92 15.76 -26.46
N ASN A 245 9.11 15.24 -26.21
CA ASN A 245 10.33 15.71 -26.90
C ASN A 245 10.28 15.47 -28.42
N LEU A 246 9.63 14.40 -28.85
CA LEU A 246 9.47 14.04 -30.25
C LEU A 246 8.20 14.64 -30.90
N GLY A 247 7.38 15.35 -30.14
CA GLY A 247 5.99 15.70 -30.45
C GLY A 247 5.70 16.30 -31.83
N ARG A 248 6.61 17.13 -32.37
CA ARG A 248 6.44 17.71 -33.73
C ARG A 248 6.86 16.77 -34.87
N ARG A 249 7.56 15.67 -34.57
CA ARG A 249 8.07 14.70 -35.55
C ARG A 249 7.19 13.46 -35.66
N LEU A 250 6.23 13.28 -34.74
CA LEU A 250 5.35 12.12 -34.71
C LEU A 250 4.05 12.41 -35.48
N THR A 251 3.63 11.46 -36.32
CA THR A 251 2.30 11.49 -36.96
C THR A 251 1.20 11.26 -35.93
N LYS A 252 -0.05 11.71 -36.23
CA LYS A 252 -1.22 11.50 -35.35
C LYS A 252 -1.38 10.02 -34.98
N GLN A 253 -1.38 9.13 -35.98
CA GLN A 253 -1.50 7.68 -35.76
C GLN A 253 -0.39 7.12 -34.84
N ARG A 254 0.84 7.64 -34.95
CA ARG A 254 1.95 7.18 -34.11
C ARG A 254 1.77 7.63 -32.66
N LYS A 255 1.26 8.84 -32.43
CA LYS A 255 0.91 9.32 -31.09
C LYS A 255 -0.20 8.48 -30.47
N GLU A 256 -1.24 8.15 -31.23
CA GLU A 256 -2.33 7.28 -30.77
C GLU A 256 -1.83 5.88 -30.40
N SER A 257 -0.97 5.27 -31.24
CA SER A 257 -0.35 3.98 -30.94
C SER A 257 0.48 4.01 -29.65
N ILE A 258 1.28 5.04 -29.48
CA ILE A 258 2.07 5.21 -28.24
C ILE A 258 1.14 5.35 -27.04
N MET A 259 0.10 6.17 -27.14
CA MET A 259 -0.84 6.39 -26.04
C MET A 259 -1.63 5.11 -25.71
N ALA A 260 -2.06 4.33 -26.73
CA ALA A 260 -2.71 3.04 -26.52
C ALA A 260 -1.80 2.07 -25.73
N ASN A 261 -0.52 2.01 -26.08
CA ASN A 261 0.45 1.18 -25.37
C ASN A 261 0.68 1.68 -23.93
N VAL A 262 0.74 2.99 -23.72
CA VAL A 262 0.85 3.59 -22.37
C VAL A 262 -0.35 3.21 -21.49
N LEU A 263 -1.57 3.28 -22.03
CA LEU A 263 -2.77 2.88 -21.26
C LEU A 263 -2.74 1.39 -20.92
N ILE A 264 -2.28 0.53 -21.82
CA ILE A 264 -2.14 -0.91 -21.58
C ILE A 264 -1.06 -1.16 -20.50
N GLU A 265 0.10 -0.52 -20.58
CA GLU A 265 1.16 -0.67 -19.58
C GLU A 265 0.73 -0.12 -18.21
N LEU A 266 -0.02 0.98 -18.18
CA LEU A 266 -0.58 1.52 -16.94
C LEU A 266 -1.61 0.58 -16.32
N LYS A 267 -2.48 -0.03 -17.15
CA LYS A 267 -3.39 -1.08 -16.71
C LYS A 267 -2.63 -2.28 -16.15
N ASP A 268 -1.59 -2.76 -16.85
CA ASP A 268 -0.76 -3.88 -16.40
C ASP A 268 -0.04 -3.58 -15.09
N TYR A 269 0.45 -2.34 -14.94
CA TYR A 269 1.05 -1.88 -13.69
C TYR A 269 0.06 -1.91 -12.53
N ILE A 270 -1.16 -1.35 -12.70
CA ILE A 270 -2.18 -1.33 -11.65
C ILE A 270 -2.62 -2.76 -11.30
N SER A 271 -2.86 -3.60 -12.29
CA SER A 271 -3.24 -5.00 -12.10
C SER A 271 -2.14 -5.81 -11.39
N ALA A 272 -0.86 -5.61 -11.78
CA ALA A 272 0.28 -6.23 -11.12
C ALA A 272 0.42 -5.76 -9.67
N LYS A 273 0.27 -4.45 -9.41
CA LYS A 273 0.26 -3.86 -8.07
C LYS A 273 -0.85 -4.47 -7.22
N PHE A 274 -2.08 -4.50 -7.74
CA PHE A 274 -3.21 -5.08 -7.02
C PHE A 274 -2.98 -6.55 -6.68
N THR A 275 -2.46 -7.32 -7.64
CA THR A 275 -2.20 -8.75 -7.45
C THR A 275 -1.04 -9.02 -6.50
N SER A 276 0.06 -8.26 -6.61
CA SER A 276 1.27 -8.48 -5.78
C SER A 276 1.11 -7.91 -4.37
N ASP A 277 0.61 -6.69 -4.28
CA ASP A 277 0.68 -5.91 -3.04
C ASP A 277 -0.57 -6.10 -2.17
N TYR A 278 -1.73 -6.43 -2.77
CA TYR A 278 -2.96 -6.55 -2.00
C TYR A 278 -3.50 -7.98 -1.87
N ASN A 279 -3.40 -8.79 -2.92
CA ASN A 279 -4.23 -10.00 -3.07
C ASN A 279 -3.59 -11.31 -2.56
N LYS A 280 -2.27 -11.42 -2.43
CA LYS A 280 -1.58 -12.66 -2.05
C LYS A 280 -1.34 -12.77 -0.54
N LYS A 281 -0.84 -13.93 -0.08
CA LYS A 281 -0.46 -14.17 1.33
C LYS A 281 0.51 -13.11 1.87
N THR A 282 1.37 -12.58 1.01
CA THR A 282 2.35 -11.54 1.30
C THR A 282 1.81 -10.13 1.05
N GLY A 283 0.57 -10.00 0.56
CA GLY A 283 -0.06 -8.73 0.26
C GLY A 283 -0.46 -7.96 1.52
N GLU A 284 -0.60 -6.65 1.37
CA GLU A 284 -0.88 -5.69 2.46
C GLU A 284 -2.06 -6.10 3.33
N PHE A 285 -3.19 -6.52 2.72
CA PHE A 285 -4.36 -6.91 3.50
C PHE A 285 -4.10 -8.13 4.38
N ARG A 286 -3.44 -9.17 3.86
CA ARG A 286 -3.19 -10.39 4.65
C ARG A 286 -2.02 -10.25 5.60
N LYS A 287 -0.93 -9.65 5.16
CA LYS A 287 0.30 -9.53 5.95
C LYS A 287 0.25 -8.39 6.95
N HIS A 288 -0.24 -7.22 6.52
CA HIS A 288 -0.14 -5.99 7.31
C HIS A 288 -1.45 -5.51 7.93
N VAL A 289 -2.63 -5.94 7.42
CA VAL A 289 -3.93 -5.67 8.04
C VAL A 289 -4.39 -6.85 8.88
N TYR A 290 -4.68 -8.00 8.26
CA TYR A 290 -5.16 -9.18 9.01
C TYR A 290 -4.07 -9.87 9.82
N GLY A 291 -2.83 -9.87 9.34
CA GLY A 291 -1.67 -10.43 10.00
C GLY A 291 -0.84 -9.41 10.78
N SER A 292 -1.34 -8.18 10.93
CA SER A 292 -0.65 -7.15 11.71
C SER A 292 -0.59 -7.55 13.18
N ARG A 293 0.46 -7.08 13.85
CA ARG A 293 0.52 -7.19 15.29
C ARG A 293 -0.51 -6.25 15.91
N ILE A 294 -1.21 -6.75 16.93
CA ILE A 294 -2.06 -5.90 17.78
C ILE A 294 -1.14 -4.89 18.48
N PRO A 295 -1.49 -3.60 18.52
CA PRO A 295 -0.74 -2.62 19.31
C PRO A 295 -0.57 -3.06 20.77
N TRP A 296 0.49 -2.60 21.41
CA TRP A 296 0.82 -2.92 22.81
C TRP A 296 0.96 -4.41 23.10
N THR A 297 1.55 -5.14 22.17
CA THR A 297 1.91 -6.54 22.33
C THR A 297 3.40 -6.74 22.14
N SER A 298 3.93 -7.79 22.73
CA SER A 298 5.33 -8.19 22.59
C SER A 298 5.44 -9.69 22.30
N ARG A 299 6.58 -10.09 21.76
CA ARG A 299 6.93 -11.49 21.58
C ARG A 299 8.18 -11.79 22.38
N MET A 300 8.12 -12.78 23.25
CA MET A 300 9.17 -13.03 24.23
C MET A 300 9.53 -14.50 24.31
N VAL A 301 10.72 -14.76 24.83
CA VAL A 301 11.14 -16.09 25.30
C VAL A 301 10.66 -16.24 26.73
N VAL A 302 10.15 -17.41 27.08
CA VAL A 302 9.62 -17.69 28.41
C VAL A 302 10.63 -18.47 29.26
N THR A 303 10.73 -18.08 30.53
CA THR A 303 11.52 -18.77 31.56
C THR A 303 10.64 -19.06 32.77
N SER A 304 11.15 -19.85 33.75
CA SER A 304 10.42 -20.14 34.96
C SER A 304 10.60 -19.04 36.02
N ILE A 305 9.54 -18.78 36.80
CA ILE A 305 9.65 -18.03 38.05
C ILE A 305 10.27 -18.95 39.11
N HIS A 306 11.25 -18.43 39.84
CA HIS A 306 11.87 -19.12 40.96
C HIS A 306 11.33 -18.60 42.30
N GLY A 307 11.20 -19.46 43.26
CA GLY A 307 10.71 -19.15 44.60
C GLY A 307 9.19 -19.29 44.72
N VAL A 308 8.64 -18.74 45.83
CA VAL A 308 7.20 -18.82 46.14
C VAL A 308 6.45 -17.80 45.27
N HIS A 309 5.51 -18.29 44.45
CA HIS A 309 4.69 -17.47 43.56
C HIS A 309 3.34 -18.11 43.31
N ASP A 310 2.38 -17.30 42.88
CA ASP A 310 1.07 -17.76 42.43
C ASP A 310 1.11 -18.22 40.97
N ALA A 311 0.23 -19.14 40.58
CA ALA A 311 0.24 -19.74 39.25
C ALA A 311 0.01 -18.70 38.14
N GLU A 312 -0.73 -17.64 38.41
CA GLU A 312 -1.04 -16.56 37.46
C GLU A 312 0.00 -15.41 37.48
N GLU A 313 1.07 -15.48 38.30
CA GLU A 313 2.11 -14.46 38.30
C GLU A 313 2.98 -14.50 37.05
N MET A 314 3.37 -13.31 36.59
CA MET A 314 4.30 -13.09 35.48
C MET A 314 5.34 -12.02 35.90
N HIS A 315 6.62 -12.31 35.65
CA HIS A 315 7.68 -11.32 35.74
C HIS A 315 8.11 -10.90 34.32
N TYR A 316 7.80 -9.67 33.99
CA TYR A 316 7.93 -9.19 32.61
C TYR A 316 9.33 -8.66 32.32
N SER A 317 9.81 -8.80 31.07
CA SER A 317 11.08 -8.22 30.67
C SER A 317 10.98 -6.70 30.52
N TRP A 318 12.05 -5.97 30.80
CA TRP A 318 12.07 -4.51 30.64
C TRP A 318 11.76 -4.03 29.23
N PRO A 319 12.48 -4.49 28.17
CA PRO A 319 12.22 -4.01 26.80
C PRO A 319 10.81 -4.31 26.30
N ALA A 320 10.15 -5.34 26.83
CA ALA A 320 8.76 -5.64 26.45
C ALA A 320 7.74 -4.85 27.28
N ALA A 321 8.06 -4.48 28.51
CA ALA A 321 7.19 -3.67 29.36
C ALA A 321 7.01 -2.25 28.82
N ILE A 322 8.05 -1.65 28.23
CA ILE A 322 7.98 -0.28 27.73
C ILE A 322 6.90 -0.09 26.67
N PRO A 323 6.84 -0.86 25.56
CA PRO A 323 5.76 -0.73 24.57
C PRO A 323 4.39 -1.19 25.12
N LEU A 324 4.35 -2.14 26.05
CA LEU A 324 3.09 -2.57 26.66
C LEU A 324 2.44 -1.45 27.46
N PHE A 325 3.23 -0.75 28.28
CA PHE A 325 2.77 0.35 29.13
C PHE A 325 2.82 1.72 28.45
N GLU A 326 3.15 1.83 27.15
CA GLU A 326 3.35 3.10 26.44
C GLU A 326 2.21 4.09 26.65
N VAL A 327 0.95 3.66 26.55
CA VAL A 327 -0.22 4.53 26.72
C VAL A 327 -0.30 5.07 28.14
N HIS A 328 -0.07 4.23 29.14
CA HIS A 328 -0.11 4.60 30.53
C HIS A 328 1.05 5.56 30.89
N LEU A 329 2.25 5.25 30.41
CA LEU A 329 3.43 6.10 30.59
C LEU A 329 3.24 7.46 29.93
N THR A 330 2.73 7.48 28.68
CA THR A 330 2.42 8.72 27.98
C THR A 330 1.45 9.59 28.78
N ASN A 331 0.38 9.01 29.32
CA ASN A 331 -0.58 9.74 30.15
C ASN A 331 0.04 10.29 31.44
N LEU A 332 0.92 9.51 32.10
CA LEU A 332 1.61 9.96 33.32
C LEU A 332 2.60 11.09 33.02
N PHE A 333 3.36 11.00 31.94
CA PHE A 333 4.27 12.05 31.51
C PHE A 333 3.53 13.32 31.07
N MET A 334 2.40 13.20 30.36
CA MET A 334 1.55 14.35 30.02
C MET A 334 1.01 15.06 31.26
N LYS A 335 0.60 14.32 32.29
CA LYS A 335 0.21 14.88 33.60
C LYS A 335 1.35 15.61 34.30
N LYS A 336 2.61 15.22 34.06
CA LYS A 336 3.82 15.93 34.55
C LYS A 336 4.17 17.15 33.66
N GLY A 337 3.44 17.41 32.56
CA GLY A 337 3.64 18.58 31.70
C GLY A 337 4.67 18.40 30.57
N LEU A 338 5.15 17.16 30.30
CA LEU A 338 6.08 16.91 29.20
C LEU A 338 5.36 17.02 27.87
N LYS A 339 6.08 17.48 26.85
CA LYS A 339 5.56 17.55 25.47
C LYS A 339 5.54 16.17 24.82
N PRO A 340 4.58 15.88 23.90
CA PRO A 340 4.45 14.58 23.24
C PRO A 340 5.74 14.07 22.57
N ASN A 341 6.50 14.93 21.92
CA ASN A 341 7.76 14.57 21.27
C ASN A 341 8.85 14.15 22.26
N GLU A 342 8.94 14.84 23.39
CA GLU A 342 9.87 14.53 24.48
C GLU A 342 9.52 13.18 25.11
N ILE A 343 8.23 12.95 25.36
CA ILE A 343 7.72 11.67 25.86
C ILE A 343 8.10 10.54 24.94
N LYS A 344 7.84 10.69 23.63
CA LYS A 344 8.16 9.66 22.63
C LYS A 344 9.66 9.35 22.59
N ARG A 345 10.52 10.37 22.60
CA ARG A 345 11.98 10.17 22.63
C ARG A 345 12.39 9.41 23.89
N ARG A 346 11.85 9.78 25.04
CA ARG A 346 12.18 9.15 26.33
C ARG A 346 11.72 7.69 26.38
N ILE A 347 10.51 7.39 25.95
CA ILE A 347 9.98 6.02 25.86
C ILE A 347 10.85 5.17 24.90
N LEU A 348 11.18 5.68 23.72
CA LEU A 348 12.05 4.96 22.78
C LEU A 348 13.45 4.70 23.32
N HIS A 349 14.03 5.67 24.02
CA HIS A 349 15.34 5.51 24.68
C HIS A 349 15.28 4.44 25.78
N ALA A 350 14.19 4.42 26.53
CA ALA A 350 14.00 3.49 27.66
C ALA A 350 13.87 2.02 27.21
N VAL A 351 13.52 1.73 25.96
CA VAL A 351 13.46 0.33 25.48
C VAL A 351 14.79 -0.39 25.66
N ASN A 352 15.90 0.28 25.36
CA ASN A 352 17.25 -0.29 25.43
C ASN A 352 18.04 0.15 26.67
N ASN A 353 17.51 1.08 27.45
CA ASN A 353 18.18 1.65 28.61
C ASN A 353 17.24 1.66 29.83
N TYR A 354 17.72 1.19 30.97
CA TYR A 354 16.94 1.25 32.19
C TYR A 354 16.73 2.70 32.66
N ASP A 355 15.47 3.06 32.93
CA ASP A 355 15.07 4.36 33.46
C ASP A 355 14.34 4.14 34.80
N PRO A 356 14.94 4.55 35.95
CA PRO A 356 14.33 4.37 37.27
C PRO A 356 12.97 5.05 37.43
N GLU A 357 12.77 6.24 36.84
CA GLU A 357 11.50 6.97 36.90
C GLU A 357 10.40 6.23 36.17
N ILE A 358 10.71 5.69 34.98
CA ILE A 358 9.76 4.85 34.23
C ILE A 358 9.44 3.57 35.01
N HIS A 359 10.42 2.97 35.66
CA HIS A 359 10.21 1.79 36.50
C HIS A 359 9.24 2.09 37.65
N GLU A 360 9.43 3.22 38.37
CA GLU A 360 8.51 3.65 39.42
C GLU A 360 7.09 3.89 38.88
N MET A 361 6.97 4.50 37.71
CA MET A 361 5.68 4.68 37.08
C MET A 361 4.99 3.34 36.72
N ILE A 362 5.74 2.37 36.21
CA ILE A 362 5.21 1.03 35.92
C ILE A 362 4.79 0.34 37.23
N ASN A 363 5.59 0.39 38.25
CA ASN A 363 5.22 -0.17 39.56
C ASN A 363 3.97 0.49 40.13
N TYR A 364 3.83 1.81 39.99
CA TYR A 364 2.61 2.52 40.38
C TYR A 364 1.38 2.02 39.61
N ILE A 365 1.52 1.76 38.30
CA ILE A 365 0.43 1.22 37.47
C ILE A 365 0.04 -0.19 37.92
N ILE A 366 1.03 -1.05 38.24
CA ILE A 366 0.80 -2.41 38.74
C ILE A 366 0.12 -2.38 40.12
N GLU A 367 0.59 -1.57 41.02
CA GLU A 367 0.04 -1.46 42.37
C GLU A 367 -1.36 -0.87 42.43
N SER A 368 -1.64 0.09 41.53
CA SER A 368 -2.97 0.72 41.40
C SER A 368 -3.99 -0.14 40.61
N SER A 369 -3.55 -1.25 40.02
CA SER A 369 -4.44 -2.17 39.34
C SER A 369 -5.48 -2.77 40.30
N PRO A 370 -6.74 -3.00 39.87
CA PRO A 370 -7.76 -3.66 40.67
C PRO A 370 -7.53 -5.17 40.83
N HIS A 371 -6.67 -5.76 39.97
CA HIS A 371 -6.44 -7.20 39.97
C HIS A 371 -5.46 -7.65 41.03
N ARG A 372 -5.74 -8.82 41.62
CA ARG A 372 -4.90 -9.43 42.67
C ARG A 372 -4.72 -10.91 42.38
N THR A 373 -3.57 -11.44 42.72
CA THR A 373 -3.30 -12.89 42.67
C THR A 373 -4.17 -13.63 43.69
N ARG A 374 -4.51 -14.87 43.39
CA ARG A 374 -5.54 -15.64 44.11
C ARG A 374 -5.10 -16.04 45.54
N LEU A 375 -3.85 -16.44 45.67
CA LEU A 375 -3.36 -16.99 46.95
C LEU A 375 -2.67 -15.93 47.79
N SER A 376 -1.73 -15.19 47.20
CA SER A 376 -0.94 -14.20 47.89
C SER A 376 -1.54 -12.80 47.99
N GLY A 377 -2.57 -12.53 47.16
CA GLY A 377 -3.22 -11.21 47.07
C GLY A 377 -2.33 -10.09 46.52
N LYS A 378 -1.23 -10.42 45.85
CA LYS A 378 -0.33 -9.44 45.28
C LYS A 378 -1.03 -8.65 44.16
N PRO A 379 -0.80 -7.33 44.05
CA PRO A 379 -1.29 -6.55 42.95
C PRO A 379 -0.63 -6.99 41.64
N GLY A 380 -1.38 -6.95 40.54
CA GLY A 380 -0.85 -7.30 39.23
C GLY A 380 -1.62 -6.62 38.11
N PHE A 381 -0.93 -6.29 37.02
CA PHE A 381 -1.54 -5.77 35.82
C PHE A 381 -1.94 -6.93 34.94
N MET A 382 -3.21 -7.01 34.54
CA MET A 382 -3.74 -8.15 33.76
C MET A 382 -3.34 -8.04 32.30
N GLU A 383 -2.77 -9.12 31.77
CA GLU A 383 -2.38 -9.31 30.39
C GLU A 383 -2.96 -10.61 29.84
N ILE A 384 -3.09 -10.69 28.52
CA ILE A 384 -3.49 -11.93 27.81
C ILE A 384 -2.25 -12.50 27.12
N GLU A 385 -1.77 -13.63 27.66
CA GLU A 385 -0.72 -14.42 27.02
C GLU A 385 -1.32 -15.36 25.98
N ASN A 386 -0.69 -15.45 24.81
CA ASN A 386 -1.04 -16.42 23.77
C ASN A 386 0.19 -17.20 23.29
N ARG A 387 0.11 -18.52 23.36
CA ARG A 387 1.10 -19.40 22.74
C ARG A 387 0.72 -19.72 21.30
N ASN A 388 1.61 -19.46 20.36
CA ASN A 388 1.45 -19.85 18.97
C ASN A 388 2.09 -21.22 18.66
N PRO A 389 1.38 -22.08 17.89
CA PRO A 389 0.02 -21.92 17.37
C PRO A 389 -1.04 -22.09 18.48
N SER A 390 -2.13 -21.30 18.39
CA SER A 390 -3.26 -21.40 19.33
C SER A 390 -4.08 -22.66 19.01
N LEU A 391 -3.67 -23.79 19.54
CA LEU A 391 -4.26 -25.11 19.23
C LEU A 391 -5.53 -25.44 20.03
N ARG A 392 -5.71 -24.80 21.19
CA ARG A 392 -6.83 -25.02 22.10
C ARG A 392 -7.07 -23.75 22.96
N MET A 393 -8.20 -23.69 23.65
CA MET A 393 -8.52 -22.55 24.52
C MET A 393 -7.46 -22.27 25.58
N GLY A 394 -6.81 -23.31 26.11
CA GLY A 394 -5.71 -23.15 27.07
C GLY A 394 -4.42 -22.51 26.50
N SER A 395 -4.34 -22.30 25.19
CA SER A 395 -3.23 -21.53 24.58
C SER A 395 -3.33 -20.03 24.82
N MET A 396 -4.51 -19.54 25.22
CA MET A 396 -4.74 -18.16 25.65
C MET A 396 -5.07 -18.13 27.13
N LYS A 397 -4.39 -17.28 27.88
CA LYS A 397 -4.56 -17.15 29.34
C LYS A 397 -4.45 -15.71 29.76
N SER A 398 -5.16 -15.38 30.84
CA SER A 398 -4.97 -14.13 31.56
C SER A 398 -3.95 -14.36 32.67
N LEU A 399 -2.85 -13.63 32.64
CA LEU A 399 -1.82 -13.62 33.66
C LEU A 399 -1.71 -12.23 34.26
N LEU A 400 -1.05 -12.14 35.43
CA LEU A 400 -0.87 -10.90 36.13
C LEU A 400 0.63 -10.54 36.18
N ILE A 401 0.98 -9.42 35.55
CA ILE A 401 2.31 -8.85 35.66
C ILE A 401 2.45 -8.28 37.08
N THR A 402 3.17 -8.99 37.92
CA THR A 402 3.43 -8.58 39.33
C THR A 402 4.77 -7.92 39.49
N LYS A 403 5.66 -8.09 38.51
CA LYS A 403 7.03 -7.53 38.54
C LYS A 403 7.56 -7.28 37.15
N VAL A 404 8.26 -6.17 36.93
CA VAL A 404 9.07 -5.90 35.76
C VAL A 404 10.56 -6.01 36.14
N LYS A 405 11.32 -6.77 35.33
CA LYS A 405 12.76 -6.92 35.47
C LYS A 405 13.48 -5.61 35.17
N THR A 406 14.62 -5.37 35.76
CA THR A 406 15.37 -4.10 35.65
C THR A 406 16.50 -4.15 34.62
N ASP A 407 16.84 -5.35 34.12
CA ASP A 407 17.90 -5.52 33.16
C ASP A 407 17.36 -5.36 31.69
N PRO A 408 17.76 -4.31 30.95
CA PRO A 408 17.32 -4.11 29.57
C PRO A 408 17.82 -5.18 28.58
N THR A 409 18.84 -5.93 28.96
CA THR A 409 19.40 -7.01 28.10
C THR A 409 18.67 -8.34 28.28
N ASP A 410 17.92 -8.50 29.38
CA ASP A 410 17.09 -9.68 29.63
C ASP A 410 15.77 -9.58 28.85
N ILE A 411 15.72 -10.21 27.70
CA ILE A 411 14.54 -10.28 26.84
C ILE A 411 13.54 -11.37 27.24
N THR A 412 13.78 -12.06 28.36
CA THR A 412 12.93 -13.18 28.79
C THR A 412 11.85 -12.74 29.78
N THR A 413 10.67 -13.32 29.66
CA THR A 413 9.59 -13.18 30.65
C THR A 413 9.44 -14.47 31.44
N ALA A 414 9.36 -14.36 32.75
CA ALA A 414 9.22 -15.53 33.62
C ALA A 414 7.74 -15.77 33.98
N ILE A 415 7.31 -17.04 33.80
CA ILE A 415 5.95 -17.53 34.15
C ILE A 415 6.03 -18.72 35.10
N SER A 416 4.90 -19.05 35.72
CA SER A 416 4.82 -20.24 36.58
C SER A 416 4.94 -21.53 35.81
N VAL A 417 5.72 -22.47 36.33
CA VAL A 417 5.82 -23.85 35.80
C VAL A 417 4.46 -24.56 35.81
N LEU A 418 3.57 -24.20 36.73
CA LEU A 418 2.26 -24.81 36.92
C LEU A 418 1.32 -24.59 35.74
N ILE A 419 1.53 -23.56 34.90
CA ILE A 419 0.68 -23.27 33.73
C ILE A 419 1.18 -23.91 32.43
N LEU A 420 2.36 -24.48 32.40
CA LEU A 420 2.98 -25.02 31.19
C LEU A 420 2.14 -26.14 30.52
N GLY A 421 1.66 -27.07 31.30
CA GLY A 421 0.87 -28.22 30.77
C GLY A 421 -0.41 -27.78 30.06
N SER A 422 -1.09 -26.76 30.57
CA SER A 422 -2.35 -26.26 29.98
C SER A 422 -2.13 -25.43 28.71
N SER A 423 -1.00 -24.74 28.57
CA SER A 423 -0.60 -24.03 27.36
C SER A 423 0.15 -24.90 26.36
N ASN A 424 0.49 -26.14 26.73
CA ASN A 424 1.36 -27.01 25.94
C ASN A 424 2.71 -26.36 25.66
N THR A 425 3.27 -25.74 26.68
CA THR A 425 4.48 -24.93 26.67
C THR A 425 5.63 -25.71 27.31
N ASP A 426 6.83 -25.48 26.82
CA ASP A 426 8.09 -25.93 27.41
C ASP A 426 9.11 -24.79 27.41
N PHE A 427 10.21 -24.93 28.13
CA PHE A 427 11.26 -23.92 28.23
C PHE A 427 12.41 -24.14 27.22
N ASP A 428 12.13 -24.64 26.04
CA ASP A 428 13.11 -24.93 24.98
C ASP A 428 13.71 -23.68 24.33
N GLY A 429 13.50 -22.51 24.85
CA GLY A 429 13.90 -21.24 24.23
C GLY A 429 13.04 -20.84 23.05
N ARG A 430 11.85 -21.44 22.85
CA ARG A 430 10.91 -21.06 21.79
C ARG A 430 10.25 -19.72 22.10
N LEU A 431 10.14 -18.91 21.06
CA LEU A 431 9.54 -17.58 21.15
C LEU A 431 8.02 -17.66 21.32
N TYR A 432 7.48 -16.95 22.31
CA TYR A 432 6.05 -16.72 22.54
C TYR A 432 5.62 -15.33 22.07
N ARG A 433 4.38 -15.24 21.65
CA ARG A 433 3.73 -13.95 21.34
C ARG A 433 2.69 -13.65 22.38
#